data_49a00047a55e2c75c04962a9ff997d11
#
_entry.id   49a00047a55e2c75c04962a9ff997d11
#
_cell.length_a   1.000
_cell.length_b   1.000
_cell.length_c   1.000
_cell.angle_alpha   90.00
_cell.angle_beta   90.00
_cell.angle_gamma   90.00
#
_symmetry.space_group_name_H-M   'P 1'
#
loop_
_entity.id
_entity.type
_entity.pdbx_description
1 polymer ?
#
loop_
_entity_poly.entity_id
_entity_poly.type
_entity_poly.pdbx_seq_one_letter_code
_entity_poly.pdbx_strand_id
1 'polypeptide(L)'
;MTSVTLLKRMLFRYQGNVSAALVLGGVDCTGAHLYHVYPHGSTSKLPYVTMGSGSLAAMAVFEQGWREDITEEEAIALVKDAILAGIFNDLGSGSNCDITIIRKGGETERIRGYEKPNDVAPIRAQYSRPSALQVPTGATEILSSKFVPLQRALVVEDASPMAL
;
A
#
# COMPACT_ATOMS: atom_id res chain seq x y z
N MET A 1 -13.38 -19.40 -8.09
CA MET A 1 -13.58 -19.19 -9.55
C MET A 1 -14.41 -17.95 -9.86
N THR A 2 -15.55 -17.74 -9.25
CA THR A 2 -16.44 -16.62 -9.57
C THR A 2 -15.82 -15.26 -9.33
N SER A 3 -15.16 -15.03 -8.20
CA SER A 3 -14.53 -13.76 -7.85
C SER A 3 -13.41 -13.38 -8.83
N VAL A 4 -12.54 -14.32 -9.20
CA VAL A 4 -11.49 -14.12 -10.20
C VAL A 4 -12.08 -13.68 -11.54
N THR A 5 -13.14 -14.37 -11.99
CA THR A 5 -13.80 -14.07 -13.27
C THR A 5 -14.43 -12.67 -13.28
N LEU A 6 -15.08 -12.29 -12.20
CA LEU A 6 -15.71 -10.97 -12.08
C LEU A 6 -14.66 -9.86 -12.11
N LEU A 7 -13.60 -10.00 -11.31
CA LEU A 7 -12.51 -9.02 -11.25
C LEU A 7 -11.76 -8.90 -12.58
N LYS A 8 -11.40 -10.03 -13.18
CA LYS A 8 -10.73 -10.08 -14.49
C LYS A 8 -11.55 -9.37 -15.58
N ARG A 9 -12.84 -9.69 -15.65
CA ARG A 9 -13.75 -9.09 -16.64
C ARG A 9 -13.89 -7.59 -16.46
N MET A 10 -14.04 -7.15 -15.23
CA MET A 10 -14.18 -5.72 -14.91
C MET A 10 -12.90 -4.97 -15.24
N LEU A 11 -11.73 -5.45 -14.81
CA LEU A 11 -10.45 -4.81 -15.07
C LEU A 11 -10.10 -4.78 -16.57
N PHE A 12 -10.38 -5.86 -17.29
CA PHE A 12 -10.18 -5.89 -18.75
C PHE A 12 -11.07 -4.87 -19.47
N ARG A 13 -12.35 -4.76 -19.07
CA ARG A 13 -13.31 -3.79 -19.66
C ARG A 13 -12.79 -2.37 -19.57
N TYR A 14 -12.19 -1.99 -18.46
CA TYR A 14 -11.69 -0.64 -18.23
C TYR A 14 -10.24 -0.42 -18.69
N GLN A 15 -9.63 -1.38 -19.38
CA GLN A 15 -8.32 -1.27 -20.06
C GLN A 15 -7.21 -0.67 -19.17
N GLY A 16 -7.16 -1.07 -17.90
CA GLY A 16 -6.16 -0.62 -16.92
C GLY A 16 -6.47 0.72 -16.25
N ASN A 17 -7.54 1.41 -16.63
CA ASN A 17 -7.88 2.74 -16.07
C ASN A 17 -8.46 2.69 -14.64
N VAL A 18 -8.88 1.52 -14.15
CA VAL A 18 -9.19 1.30 -12.73
C VAL A 18 -7.90 1.22 -11.92
N SER A 19 -6.81 0.77 -12.55
CA SER A 19 -5.46 0.70 -11.98
C SER A 19 -5.36 -0.09 -10.65
N ALA A 20 -6.18 -1.13 -10.50
CA ALA A 20 -6.18 -1.98 -9.32
C ALA A 20 -5.33 -3.24 -9.56
N ALA A 21 -4.29 -3.41 -8.75
CA ALA A 21 -3.52 -4.64 -8.65
C ALA A 21 -3.92 -5.36 -7.36
N LEU A 22 -4.27 -6.65 -7.44
CA LEU A 22 -4.89 -7.37 -6.34
C LEU A 22 -4.20 -8.69 -6.05
N VAL A 23 -4.13 -9.04 -4.77
CA VAL A 23 -3.88 -10.39 -4.29
C VAL A 23 -5.21 -10.95 -3.80
N LEU A 24 -5.70 -12.00 -4.44
CA LEU A 24 -6.96 -12.64 -4.10
C LEU A 24 -6.70 -14.00 -3.47
N GLY A 25 -7.01 -14.14 -2.20
CA GLY A 25 -6.92 -15.39 -1.46
C GLY A 25 -8.27 -15.85 -0.95
N GLY A 26 -8.47 -17.17 -0.87
CA GLY A 26 -9.69 -17.74 -0.33
C GLY A 26 -9.65 -19.24 -0.25
N VAL A 27 -10.67 -19.81 0.40
CA VAL A 27 -10.89 -21.24 0.55
C VAL A 27 -12.30 -21.58 0.08
N ASP A 28 -12.41 -22.61 -0.75
CA ASP A 28 -13.70 -23.16 -1.20
C ASP A 28 -13.74 -24.70 -1.05
N CYS A 29 -14.76 -25.33 -1.63
CA CYS A 29 -14.92 -26.78 -1.58
C CYS A 29 -13.79 -27.55 -2.28
N THR A 30 -13.00 -26.90 -3.14
CA THR A 30 -11.87 -27.51 -3.85
C THR A 30 -10.53 -27.26 -3.15
N GLY A 31 -10.50 -26.45 -2.08
CA GLY A 31 -9.31 -26.14 -1.29
C GLY A 31 -8.97 -24.67 -1.21
N ALA A 32 -7.72 -24.39 -0.88
CA ALA A 32 -7.18 -23.04 -0.79
C ALA A 32 -6.71 -22.54 -2.17
N HIS A 33 -6.95 -21.27 -2.45
CA HIS A 33 -6.59 -20.63 -3.70
C HIS A 33 -5.95 -19.26 -3.46
N LEU A 34 -4.93 -18.95 -4.25
CA LEU A 34 -4.26 -17.66 -4.25
C LEU A 34 -4.04 -17.21 -5.69
N TYR A 35 -4.50 -16.01 -6.01
CA TYR A 35 -4.39 -15.41 -7.33
C TYR A 35 -3.75 -14.05 -7.29
N HIS A 36 -2.96 -13.79 -8.31
CA HIS A 36 -2.41 -12.51 -8.66
C HIS A 36 -3.29 -11.88 -9.75
N VAL A 37 -3.81 -10.69 -9.52
CA VAL A 37 -4.67 -9.98 -10.48
C VAL A 37 -4.00 -8.66 -10.83
N TYR A 38 -3.66 -8.51 -12.11
CA TYR A 38 -3.01 -7.32 -12.64
C TYR A 38 -4.01 -6.25 -13.08
N PRO A 39 -3.60 -4.96 -13.16
CA PRO A 39 -4.50 -3.86 -13.48
C PRO A 39 -5.26 -3.98 -14.81
N HIS A 40 -4.67 -4.64 -15.80
CA HIS A 40 -5.30 -4.87 -17.12
C HIS A 40 -6.16 -6.13 -17.18
N GLY A 41 -6.29 -6.87 -16.07
CA GLY A 41 -7.15 -8.05 -15.99
C GLY A 41 -6.48 -9.38 -16.26
N SER A 42 -5.16 -9.44 -16.44
CA SER A 42 -4.45 -10.73 -16.45
C SER A 42 -4.38 -11.30 -15.04
N THR A 43 -4.41 -12.63 -14.92
CA THR A 43 -4.40 -13.32 -13.63
C THR A 43 -3.46 -14.51 -13.68
N SER A 44 -2.84 -14.82 -12.53
CA SER A 44 -2.02 -16.00 -12.33
C SER A 44 -2.40 -16.67 -11.02
N LYS A 45 -2.39 -18.01 -10.98
CA LYS A 45 -2.54 -18.79 -9.76
C LYS A 45 -1.16 -19.23 -9.30
N LEU A 46 -0.78 -18.84 -8.07
CA LEU A 46 0.54 -19.06 -7.54
C LEU A 46 0.47 -19.50 -6.06
N PRO A 47 1.48 -20.23 -5.55
CA PRO A 47 1.51 -20.64 -4.15
C PRO A 47 1.83 -19.49 -3.19
N TYR A 48 2.52 -18.45 -3.65
CA TYR A 48 2.78 -17.21 -2.92
C TYR A 48 2.85 -16.04 -3.90
N VAL A 49 2.40 -14.87 -3.46
CA VAL A 49 2.22 -13.68 -4.30
C VAL A 49 2.63 -12.44 -3.54
N THR A 50 3.28 -11.52 -4.23
CA THR A 50 3.57 -10.18 -3.72
C THR A 50 3.12 -9.12 -4.70
N MET A 51 2.60 -7.99 -4.20
CA MET A 51 2.21 -6.84 -5.00
C MET A 51 2.52 -5.54 -4.28
N GLY A 52 2.69 -4.49 -5.05
CA GLY A 52 2.99 -3.15 -4.58
C GLY A 52 4.43 -2.74 -4.84
N SER A 53 4.80 -1.53 -4.42
CA SER A 53 6.15 -0.98 -4.62
C SER A 53 7.24 -1.78 -3.91
N GLY A 54 6.93 -2.40 -2.75
CA GLY A 54 7.84 -3.26 -1.98
C GLY A 54 7.82 -4.73 -2.40
N SER A 55 7.12 -5.10 -3.47
CA SER A 55 6.90 -6.51 -3.87
C SER A 55 8.18 -7.28 -4.16
N LEU A 56 9.21 -6.63 -4.68
CA LEU A 56 10.49 -7.31 -5.00
C LEU A 56 11.23 -7.72 -3.73
N ALA A 57 11.25 -6.86 -2.72
CA ALA A 57 11.86 -7.18 -1.43
C ALA A 57 11.09 -8.31 -0.71
N ALA A 58 9.76 -8.26 -0.72
CA ALA A 58 8.91 -9.30 -0.16
C ALA A 58 9.06 -10.64 -0.90
N MET A 59 9.15 -10.60 -2.25
CA MET A 59 9.34 -11.80 -3.05
C MET A 59 10.68 -12.48 -2.77
N ALA A 60 11.75 -11.73 -2.52
CA ALA A 60 13.04 -12.31 -2.17
C ALA A 60 12.96 -13.16 -0.87
N VAL A 61 12.17 -12.71 0.11
CA VAL A 61 11.92 -13.45 1.35
C VAL A 61 11.13 -14.73 1.07
N PHE A 62 10.07 -14.64 0.26
CA PHE A 62 9.27 -15.81 -0.11
C PHE A 62 10.08 -16.84 -0.89
N GLU A 63 10.87 -16.43 -1.87
CA GLU A 63 11.73 -17.33 -2.66
C GLU A 63 12.74 -18.07 -1.79
N GLN A 64 13.20 -17.45 -0.72
CA GLN A 64 14.14 -18.08 0.21
C GLN A 64 13.48 -18.99 1.23
N GLY A 65 12.29 -18.64 1.70
CA GLY A 65 11.67 -19.25 2.88
C GLY A 65 10.47 -20.15 2.59
N TRP A 66 9.83 -20.04 1.42
CA TRP A 66 8.64 -20.80 1.13
C TRP A 66 8.95 -22.28 0.86
N ARG A 67 8.11 -23.16 1.38
CA ARG A 67 8.09 -24.60 1.08
C ARG A 67 6.65 -25.11 1.10
N GLU A 68 6.37 -26.22 0.42
CA GLU A 68 5.01 -26.72 0.21
C GLU A 68 4.30 -27.10 1.52
N ASP A 69 5.01 -27.73 2.45
CA ASP A 69 4.45 -28.23 3.72
C ASP A 69 4.67 -27.25 4.90
N ILE A 70 4.53 -25.96 4.65
CA ILE A 70 4.69 -24.91 5.67
C ILE A 70 3.52 -24.95 6.67
N THR A 71 3.79 -24.89 7.97
CA THR A 71 2.74 -24.77 8.99
C THR A 71 2.13 -23.36 9.03
N GLU A 72 0.97 -23.22 9.70
CA GLU A 72 0.33 -21.90 9.87
C GLU A 72 1.25 -20.91 10.56
N GLU A 73 1.92 -21.31 11.63
CA GLU A 73 2.83 -20.47 12.39
C GLU A 73 4.05 -20.03 11.56
N GLU A 74 4.62 -20.96 10.81
CA GLU A 74 5.74 -20.68 9.91
C GLU A 74 5.32 -19.76 8.75
N ALA A 75 4.11 -19.95 8.23
CA ALA A 75 3.55 -19.10 7.17
C ALA A 75 3.33 -17.67 7.68
N ILE A 76 2.79 -17.50 8.90
CA ILE A 76 2.64 -16.19 9.53
C ILE A 76 4.00 -15.51 9.70
N ALA A 77 5.00 -16.24 10.20
CA ALA A 77 6.36 -15.71 10.37
C ALA A 77 6.96 -15.29 9.03
N LEU A 78 6.83 -16.12 7.99
CA LEU A 78 7.33 -15.84 6.64
C LEU A 78 6.65 -14.61 6.02
N VAL A 79 5.32 -14.50 6.11
CA VAL A 79 4.57 -13.35 5.61
C VAL A 79 4.94 -12.08 6.35
N LYS A 80 5.07 -12.15 7.69
CA LYS A 80 5.55 -11.03 8.50
C LYS A 80 6.92 -10.56 8.02
N ASP A 81 7.87 -11.47 7.85
CA ASP A 81 9.22 -11.12 7.41
C ASP A 81 9.24 -10.52 6.00
N ALA A 82 8.40 -11.02 5.10
CA ALA A 82 8.24 -10.46 3.76
C ALA A 82 7.68 -9.04 3.78
N ILE A 83 6.66 -8.77 4.60
CA ILE A 83 6.09 -7.42 4.77
C ILE A 83 7.12 -6.49 5.41
N LEU A 84 7.85 -6.91 6.42
CA LEU A 84 8.93 -6.13 7.05
C LEU A 84 10.05 -5.80 6.05
N ALA A 85 10.40 -6.73 5.17
CA ALA A 85 11.38 -6.47 4.11
C ALA A 85 10.93 -5.32 3.19
N GLY A 86 9.66 -5.27 2.83
CA GLY A 86 9.07 -4.13 2.11
C GLY A 86 9.10 -2.83 2.92
N ILE A 87 8.65 -2.86 4.18
CA ILE A 87 8.60 -1.69 5.06
C ILE A 87 9.99 -1.04 5.20
N PHE A 88 11.05 -1.84 5.38
CA PHE A 88 12.40 -1.32 5.62
C PHE A 88 13.17 -0.99 4.35
N ASN A 89 12.90 -1.63 3.22
CA ASN A 89 13.68 -1.47 1.99
C ASN A 89 12.98 -0.62 0.92
N ASP A 90 11.66 -0.48 0.97
CA ASP A 90 10.89 0.31 0.02
C ASP A 90 10.47 1.64 0.64
N LEU A 91 10.87 2.75 0.03
CA LEU A 91 10.50 4.10 0.49
C LEU A 91 8.99 4.39 0.38
N GLY A 92 8.27 3.66 -0.45
CA GLY A 92 6.81 3.75 -0.60
C GLY A 92 6.03 2.92 0.43
N SER A 93 6.71 2.17 1.30
CA SER A 93 6.10 1.30 2.31
C SER A 93 6.48 1.74 3.72
N GLY A 94 5.63 1.44 4.71
CA GLY A 94 5.88 1.83 6.09
C GLY A 94 4.80 1.34 7.04
N SER A 95 4.79 1.91 8.25
CA SER A 95 3.82 1.64 9.32
C SER A 95 3.84 0.19 9.82
N ASN A 96 2.68 -0.46 9.91
CA ASN A 96 2.49 -1.73 10.59
C ASN A 96 2.36 -2.90 9.61
N CYS A 97 2.60 -4.10 10.12
CA CYS A 97 2.26 -5.35 9.46
C CYS A 97 0.92 -5.86 10.01
N ASP A 98 -0.08 -5.99 9.14
CA ASP A 98 -1.37 -6.63 9.44
C ASP A 98 -1.39 -8.03 8.81
N ILE A 99 -1.97 -9.00 9.51
CA ILE A 99 -2.07 -10.39 9.06
C ILE A 99 -3.54 -10.78 8.98
N THR A 100 -3.93 -11.40 7.88
CA THR A 100 -5.24 -12.03 7.73
C THR A 100 -5.08 -13.51 7.41
N ILE A 101 -5.77 -14.36 8.15
CA ILE A 101 -5.73 -15.81 8.03
C ILE A 101 -7.11 -16.29 7.59
N ILE A 102 -7.15 -17.08 6.52
CA ILE A 102 -8.39 -17.68 6.01
C ILE A 102 -8.21 -19.20 6.10
N ARG A 103 -8.95 -19.84 7.01
CA ARG A 103 -8.83 -21.27 7.27
C ARG A 103 -9.88 -22.07 6.52
N LYS A 104 -9.61 -23.36 6.36
CA LYS A 104 -10.58 -24.32 5.83
C LYS A 104 -11.86 -24.28 6.68
N GLY A 105 -13.02 -24.18 6.02
CA GLY A 105 -14.32 -24.02 6.68
C GLY A 105 -14.83 -22.58 6.71
N GLY A 106 -14.06 -21.60 6.19
CA GLY A 106 -14.49 -20.22 6.05
C GLY A 106 -14.20 -19.33 7.25
N GLU A 107 -13.53 -19.85 8.29
CA GLU A 107 -13.06 -19.04 9.40
C GLU A 107 -12.00 -18.04 8.91
N THR A 108 -12.22 -16.76 9.21
CA THR A 108 -11.32 -15.68 8.85
C THR A 108 -10.92 -14.92 10.10
N GLU A 109 -9.63 -14.80 10.33
CA GLU A 109 -9.05 -14.03 11.42
C GLU A 109 -8.22 -12.88 10.85
N ARG A 110 -8.44 -11.67 11.37
CA ARG A 110 -7.66 -10.49 11.02
C ARG A 110 -6.97 -9.92 12.24
N ILE A 111 -5.64 -9.88 12.22
CA ILE A 111 -4.80 -9.35 13.27
C ILE A 111 -4.20 -8.02 12.78
N ARG A 112 -4.75 -6.91 13.26
CA ARG A 112 -4.23 -5.58 12.96
C ARG A 112 -3.06 -5.24 13.87
N GLY A 113 -2.00 -4.68 13.28
CA GLY A 113 -0.79 -4.34 14.03
C GLY A 113 -0.12 -5.57 14.64
N TYR A 114 -0.07 -6.67 13.91
CA TYR A 114 0.65 -7.88 14.33
C TYR A 114 2.11 -7.57 14.67
N GLU A 115 2.75 -6.73 13.85
CA GLU A 115 4.06 -6.16 14.11
C GLU A 115 4.01 -4.64 13.89
N LYS A 116 4.62 -3.87 14.79
CA LYS A 116 4.65 -2.40 14.78
C LYS A 116 6.08 -1.88 14.81
N PRO A 117 6.85 -2.03 13.73
CA PRO A 117 8.28 -1.72 13.71
C PRO A 117 8.58 -0.22 13.83
N ASN A 118 7.62 0.64 13.50
CA ASN A 118 7.76 2.09 13.44
C ASN A 118 6.87 2.82 14.45
N ASP A 119 6.57 2.19 15.58
CA ASP A 119 5.84 2.86 16.67
C ASP A 119 6.74 3.89 17.35
N VAL A 120 6.50 5.16 17.03
CA VAL A 120 7.28 6.29 17.57
C VAL A 120 6.75 6.83 18.88
N ALA A 121 5.56 6.43 19.32
CA ALA A 121 4.95 6.96 20.53
C ALA A 121 5.79 6.75 21.80
N PRO A 122 6.38 5.57 22.05
CA PRO A 122 7.27 5.36 23.20
C PRO A 122 8.54 6.21 23.14
N ILE A 123 9.07 6.47 21.94
CA ILE A 123 10.27 7.30 21.73
C ILE A 123 9.93 8.78 21.95
N ARG A 124 8.81 9.25 21.39
CA ARG A 124 8.34 10.62 21.57
C ARG A 124 8.00 10.95 23.02
N ALA A 125 7.46 10.00 23.78
CA ALA A 125 7.17 10.20 25.20
C ALA A 125 8.42 10.48 26.05
N GLN A 126 9.60 10.04 25.58
CA GLN A 126 10.89 10.28 26.25
C GLN A 126 11.55 11.58 25.81
N TYR A 127 11.07 12.20 24.72
CA TYR A 127 11.67 13.43 24.18
C TYR A 127 11.07 14.66 24.86
N SER A 128 11.88 15.40 25.61
CA SER A 128 11.54 16.71 26.14
C SER A 128 12.27 17.82 25.34
N ARG A 129 11.49 18.80 24.86
CA ARG A 129 12.09 19.97 24.21
C ARG A 129 12.86 20.79 25.24
N PRO A 130 14.17 21.09 25.02
CA PRO A 130 14.92 21.95 25.93
C PRO A 130 14.26 23.34 26.07
N SER A 131 14.09 23.82 27.29
CA SER A 131 13.47 25.13 27.56
C SER A 131 14.20 26.30 26.88
N ALA A 132 15.53 26.18 26.73
CA ALA A 132 16.35 27.16 26.05
C ALA A 132 16.04 27.34 24.53
N LEU A 133 15.32 26.38 23.93
CA LEU A 133 14.86 26.42 22.53
C LEU A 133 13.39 26.82 22.41
N GLN A 134 12.73 27.18 23.51
CA GLN A 134 11.36 27.67 23.47
C GLN A 134 11.35 29.14 23.00
N VAL A 135 10.89 29.34 21.79
CA VAL A 135 10.59 30.65 21.26
C VAL A 135 9.11 30.93 21.51
N PRO A 136 8.74 31.96 22.29
CA PRO A 136 7.33 32.30 22.49
C PRO A 136 6.65 32.61 21.16
N THR A 137 5.35 32.28 21.06
CA THR A 137 4.56 32.62 19.86
C THR A 137 4.59 34.13 19.62
N GLY A 138 4.93 34.56 18.40
CA GLY A 138 5.04 35.98 18.04
C GLY A 138 6.36 36.66 18.45
N ALA A 139 7.35 35.90 18.96
CA ALA A 139 8.66 36.46 19.33
C ALA A 139 9.59 36.73 18.13
N THR A 140 9.25 36.20 16.97
CA THR A 140 10.00 36.47 15.72
C THR A 140 9.39 37.69 15.03
N GLU A 141 10.22 38.72 14.82
CA GLU A 141 9.82 39.93 14.12
C GLU A 141 9.82 39.71 12.60
N ILE A 142 8.82 40.28 11.90
CA ILE A 142 8.77 40.25 10.43
C ILE A 142 9.77 41.28 9.92
N LEU A 143 10.89 40.83 9.39
CA LEU A 143 11.95 41.69 8.87
C LEU A 143 11.57 42.41 7.57
N SER A 144 10.79 41.77 6.73
CA SER A 144 10.22 42.40 5.53
C SER A 144 8.97 41.65 5.04
N SER A 145 8.03 42.38 4.47
CA SER A 145 6.90 41.79 3.74
C SER A 145 6.69 42.57 2.43
N LYS A 146 6.43 41.85 1.34
CA LYS A 146 6.11 42.44 0.04
C LYS A 146 4.80 41.83 -0.46
N PHE A 147 3.81 42.70 -0.69
CA PHE A 147 2.58 42.30 -1.36
C PHE A 147 2.73 42.55 -2.86
N VAL A 148 2.57 41.51 -3.66
CA VAL A 148 2.54 41.59 -5.11
C VAL A 148 1.15 41.17 -5.57
N PRO A 149 0.30 42.11 -6.04
CA PRO A 149 -1.01 41.76 -6.54
C PRO A 149 -0.88 40.91 -7.81
N LEU A 150 -1.63 39.82 -7.87
CA LEU A 150 -1.71 38.97 -9.03
C LEU A 150 -2.58 39.66 -10.09
N GLN A 151 -1.95 40.28 -11.07
CA GLN A 151 -2.69 40.81 -12.23
C GLN A 151 -3.05 39.63 -13.12
N ARG A 152 -4.35 39.26 -13.14
CA ARG A 152 -4.87 38.36 -14.16
C ARG A 152 -5.07 39.19 -15.45
N ALA A 153 -4.17 39.02 -16.41
CA ALA A 153 -4.47 39.39 -17.77
C ALA A 153 -5.47 38.37 -18.32
N LEU A 154 -6.72 38.76 -18.47
CA LEU A 154 -7.70 37.96 -19.18
C LEU A 154 -7.41 38.14 -20.67
N VAL A 155 -6.79 37.17 -21.30
CA VAL A 155 -6.67 37.14 -22.78
C VAL A 155 -7.97 36.52 -23.27
N VAL A 156 -8.84 37.37 -23.83
CA VAL A 156 -10.04 36.91 -24.56
C VAL A 156 -9.56 36.63 -25.97
N GLU A 157 -9.42 35.38 -26.35
CA GLU A 157 -9.28 34.99 -27.73
C GLU A 157 -10.66 35.13 -28.39
N ASP A 158 -10.79 36.07 -29.30
CA ASP A 158 -11.97 36.15 -30.19
C ASP A 158 -11.96 34.90 -31.09
N ALA A 159 -12.83 33.97 -30.78
CA ALA A 159 -13.08 32.82 -31.65
C ALA A 159 -13.78 33.38 -32.93
N SER A 160 -13.01 33.76 -33.92
CA SER A 160 -13.54 33.96 -35.25
C SER A 160 -14.18 32.66 -35.72
N PRO A 161 -15.45 32.70 -36.21
CA PRO A 161 -16.07 31.48 -36.73
C PRO A 161 -15.25 30.97 -37.91
N MET A 162 -14.81 29.68 -37.79
CA MET A 162 -14.21 29.01 -38.94
C MET A 162 -15.19 29.06 -40.10
N ALA A 163 -14.79 29.73 -41.20
CA ALA A 163 -15.53 29.68 -42.46
C ALA A 163 -15.54 28.22 -42.95
N LEU A 164 -16.75 27.67 -43.10
CA LEU A 164 -17.00 26.36 -43.72
C LEU A 164 -16.69 26.41 -45.21
#